data_660c8fd09d3a9b5b0270eda1ce638dfc
#
_entry.id   660c8fd09d3a9b5b0270eda1ce638dfc
#
_cell.length_a   1.000
_cell.length_b   1.000
_cell.length_c   1.000
_cell.angle_alpha   90.00
_cell.angle_beta   90.00
_cell.angle_gamma   90.00
#
_symmetry.space_group_name_H-M   'P 1'
#
loop_
_entity.id
_entity.type
_entity.pdbx_description
1 polymer ?
#
loop_
_entity_poly.entity_id
_entity_poly.type
_entity_poly.pdbx_seq_one_letter_code
_entity_poly.pdbx_strand_id
1 'polypeptide(L)'
;MNRKYKLLILLTCLIGCLSAYAQQKILYKQIGDTKLYMEIYPPESMVSAKKYPVIVFYFGGGWNSGSISQFEPHAKYFTQRGMICVLVDYRVKERQQTTPFESLKDAKTSIRFLREHADKFQIDTSKIVAAGGSAGGHLAAATALIDDYNEYSDNKSISCIPNALVLYNPVIDNGPGGYGYNKIGDAYKQFSPLHNIREGMPPAIIFLGTNDQLIPVETAKYFQKVMEKVKSQCVLKLHEGQGHGFFNYKNFEYYKKTVFEADEFLQSLGYLKKLPIVEIK
;
A
#
# COMPACT_ATOMS: atom_id res chain seq x y z
N MET A 1 18.35 45.03 -30.78
CA MET A 1 17.56 43.83 -30.52
C MET A 1 16.24 44.24 -29.87
N ASN A 2 15.13 44.09 -30.56
CA ASN A 2 13.86 44.76 -30.29
C ASN A 2 13.23 44.25 -28.97
N ARG A 3 12.70 45.17 -28.16
CA ARG A 3 12.06 44.95 -26.86
C ARG A 3 10.94 43.87 -26.90
N LYS A 4 10.31 43.66 -28.07
CA LYS A 4 9.29 42.64 -28.34
C LYS A 4 9.85 41.18 -28.33
N TYR A 5 11.09 40.97 -28.73
CA TYR A 5 11.72 39.65 -28.73
C TYR A 5 12.19 39.22 -27.32
N LYS A 6 12.53 40.16 -26.44
CA LYS A 6 12.86 39.86 -25.04
C LYS A 6 11.65 39.38 -24.26
N LEU A 7 10.44 39.91 -24.55
CA LEU A 7 9.20 39.48 -23.90
C LEU A 7 8.74 38.11 -24.38
N LEU A 8 8.98 37.76 -25.65
CA LEU A 8 8.63 36.46 -26.21
C LEU A 8 9.50 35.32 -25.66
N ILE A 9 10.79 35.58 -25.42
CA ILE A 9 11.73 34.60 -24.84
C ILE A 9 11.43 34.36 -23.37
N LEU A 10 10.97 35.39 -22.62
CA LEU A 10 10.56 35.22 -21.21
C LEU A 10 9.27 34.41 -21.07
N LEU A 11 8.33 34.53 -22.02
CA LEU A 11 7.06 33.79 -22.01
C LEU A 11 7.24 32.30 -22.37
N THR A 12 8.19 31.99 -23.25
CA THR A 12 8.47 30.58 -23.64
C THR A 12 9.21 29.79 -22.56
N CYS A 13 10.00 30.47 -21.69
CA CYS A 13 10.63 29.79 -20.54
C CYS A 13 9.66 29.49 -19.38
N LEU A 14 8.51 30.21 -19.28
CA LEU A 14 7.53 29.96 -18.22
C LEU A 14 6.58 28.78 -18.52
N ILE A 15 6.45 28.36 -19.79
CA ILE A 15 5.57 27.27 -20.19
C ILE A 15 6.24 25.89 -20.02
N GLY A 16 7.55 25.83 -19.83
CA GLY A 16 8.33 24.58 -19.77
C GLY A 16 8.29 23.84 -18.42
N CYS A 17 7.69 24.39 -17.35
CA CYS A 17 7.75 23.81 -16.00
C CYS A 17 6.43 23.20 -15.47
N LEU A 18 5.37 23.12 -16.26
CA LEU A 18 4.06 22.67 -15.78
C LEU A 18 3.70 21.21 -16.10
N SER A 19 4.61 20.42 -16.65
CA SER A 19 4.26 19.07 -17.12
C SER A 19 4.83 17.89 -16.30
N ALA A 20 5.33 18.11 -15.09
CA ALA A 20 6.09 17.08 -14.36
C ALA A 20 5.28 16.20 -13.38
N TYR A 21 4.01 16.47 -13.10
CA TYR A 21 3.31 15.84 -11.98
C TYR A 21 1.97 15.16 -12.33
N ALA A 22 1.84 14.67 -13.58
CA ALA A 22 0.70 13.84 -13.96
C ALA A 22 0.85 12.41 -13.42
N GLN A 23 -0.27 11.73 -13.22
CA GLN A 23 -0.33 10.29 -12.99
C GLN A 23 0.54 9.54 -14.02
N GLN A 24 1.38 8.62 -13.54
CA GLN A 24 2.32 7.87 -14.37
C GLN A 24 2.06 6.37 -14.23
N LYS A 25 1.96 5.67 -15.37
CA LYS A 25 1.93 4.21 -15.42
C LYS A 25 3.34 3.70 -15.70
N ILE A 26 3.92 2.98 -14.74
CA ILE A 26 5.32 2.54 -14.75
C ILE A 26 5.38 1.02 -14.80
N LEU A 27 6.14 0.46 -15.74
CA LEU A 27 6.50 -0.96 -15.74
C LEU A 27 7.52 -1.19 -14.62
N TYR A 28 7.13 -1.93 -13.58
CA TYR A 28 8.03 -2.20 -12.45
C TYR A 28 8.58 -3.64 -12.45
N LYS A 29 7.94 -4.55 -13.20
CA LYS A 29 8.35 -5.94 -13.27
C LYS A 29 7.94 -6.57 -14.60
N GLN A 30 8.82 -7.41 -15.15
CA GLN A 30 8.51 -8.26 -16.29
C GLN A 30 9.00 -9.68 -16.02
N ILE A 31 8.15 -10.67 -16.27
CA ILE A 31 8.45 -12.10 -16.10
C ILE A 31 7.94 -12.82 -17.34
N GLY A 32 8.85 -13.26 -18.21
CA GLY A 32 8.48 -13.74 -19.54
C GLY A 32 7.66 -12.67 -20.28
N ASP A 33 6.46 -13.03 -20.74
CA ASP A 33 5.55 -12.12 -21.43
C ASP A 33 4.68 -11.29 -20.49
N THR A 34 4.66 -11.62 -19.18
CA THR A 34 3.86 -10.90 -18.19
C THR A 34 4.52 -9.58 -17.80
N LYS A 35 3.84 -8.48 -18.08
CA LYS A 35 4.25 -7.12 -17.70
C LYS A 35 3.36 -6.62 -16.57
N LEU A 36 3.96 -6.22 -15.44
CA LEU A 36 3.27 -5.67 -14.28
C LEU A 36 3.58 -4.19 -14.14
N TYR A 37 2.53 -3.41 -13.96
CA TYR A 37 2.60 -1.96 -13.88
C TYR A 37 2.18 -1.48 -12.51
N MET A 38 2.70 -0.32 -12.12
CA MET A 38 2.17 0.47 -11.04
C MET A 38 1.74 1.83 -11.57
N GLU A 39 0.73 2.42 -10.94
CA GLU A 39 0.32 3.79 -11.20
C GLU A 39 0.76 4.68 -10.05
N ILE A 40 1.54 5.71 -10.37
CA ILE A 40 2.07 6.67 -9.40
C ILE A 40 1.27 7.96 -9.51
N TYR A 41 0.68 8.37 -8.39
CA TYR A 41 -0.08 9.60 -8.21
C TYR A 41 0.75 10.54 -7.33
N PRO A 42 1.36 11.57 -7.89
CA PRO A 42 2.12 12.55 -7.12
C PRO A 42 1.19 13.54 -6.41
N PRO A 43 1.62 14.18 -5.31
CA PRO A 43 0.93 15.34 -4.76
C PRO A 43 0.79 16.48 -5.79
N GLU A 44 -0.29 17.26 -5.69
CA GLU A 44 -0.57 18.36 -6.63
C GLU A 44 0.54 19.40 -6.70
N SER A 45 1.26 19.63 -5.60
CA SER A 45 2.36 20.59 -5.51
C SER A 45 3.64 19.93 -5.00
N MET A 46 4.41 19.36 -5.91
CA MET A 46 5.74 18.86 -5.59
C MET A 46 6.79 19.97 -5.75
N VAL A 47 7.68 20.06 -4.77
CA VAL A 47 8.81 21.01 -4.80
C VAL A 47 10.07 20.23 -5.16
N SER A 48 10.86 20.78 -6.09
CA SER A 48 12.16 20.20 -6.46
C SER A 48 13.04 19.97 -5.22
N ALA A 49 13.80 18.89 -5.22
CA ALA A 49 14.70 18.45 -4.15
C ALA A 49 14.04 18.07 -2.81
N LYS A 50 12.72 18.17 -2.68
CA LYS A 50 12.01 17.65 -1.51
C LYS A 50 11.67 16.17 -1.70
N LYS A 51 11.77 15.37 -0.64
CA LYS A 51 11.30 13.99 -0.60
C LYS A 51 9.93 13.90 0.09
N TYR A 52 9.10 12.99 -0.37
CA TYR A 52 7.72 12.82 0.07
C TYR A 52 7.49 11.43 0.64
N PRO A 53 6.66 11.29 1.68
CA PRO A 53 6.20 9.98 2.11
C PRO A 53 5.41 9.31 0.97
N VAL A 54 5.48 7.99 0.89
CA VAL A 54 4.75 7.23 -0.12
C VAL A 54 3.85 6.19 0.53
N ILE A 55 2.63 6.02 0.00
CA ILE A 55 1.73 4.94 0.36
C ILE A 55 1.46 4.05 -0.85
N VAL A 56 1.70 2.75 -0.69
CA VAL A 56 1.63 1.72 -1.73
C VAL A 56 0.44 0.84 -1.45
N PHE A 57 -0.53 0.81 -2.37
CA PHE A 57 -1.78 0.09 -2.21
C PHE A 57 -1.80 -1.21 -3.01
N TYR A 58 -2.23 -2.29 -2.36
CA TYR A 58 -2.50 -3.59 -2.95
C TYR A 58 -3.99 -3.91 -2.85
N PHE A 59 -4.64 -4.20 -3.99
CA PHE A 59 -6.07 -4.49 -4.04
C PHE A 59 -6.42 -5.84 -3.41
N GLY A 60 -7.68 -6.03 -3.03
CA GLY A 60 -8.26 -7.29 -2.58
C GLY A 60 -8.69 -8.17 -3.75
N GLY A 61 -9.28 -9.33 -3.43
CA GLY A 61 -9.81 -10.27 -4.43
C GLY A 61 -9.31 -11.70 -4.25
N GLY A 62 -8.83 -12.03 -3.04
CA GLY A 62 -8.45 -13.41 -2.67
C GLY A 62 -7.28 -13.97 -3.49
N TRP A 63 -6.41 -13.14 -4.03
CA TRP A 63 -5.35 -13.51 -5.00
C TRP A 63 -5.87 -14.15 -6.29
N ASN A 64 -7.20 -14.20 -6.47
CA ASN A 64 -7.83 -14.74 -7.68
C ASN A 64 -8.00 -13.65 -8.74
N SER A 65 -8.52 -12.49 -8.33
CA SER A 65 -8.94 -11.38 -9.20
C SER A 65 -8.70 -10.04 -8.53
N GLY A 66 -9.19 -8.96 -9.12
CA GLY A 66 -9.16 -7.62 -8.57
C GLY A 66 -8.47 -6.60 -9.48
N SER A 67 -8.53 -5.35 -9.09
CA SER A 67 -8.01 -4.22 -9.86
C SER A 67 -7.49 -3.11 -8.96
N ILE A 68 -6.48 -2.40 -9.43
CA ILE A 68 -5.92 -1.21 -8.77
C ILE A 68 -6.98 -0.12 -8.52
N SER A 69 -8.06 -0.09 -9.29
CA SER A 69 -9.15 0.89 -9.14
C SER A 69 -9.83 0.85 -7.77
N GLN A 70 -9.70 -0.26 -7.02
CA GLN A 70 -10.24 -0.34 -5.66
C GLN A 70 -9.73 0.79 -4.76
N PHE A 71 -8.46 1.17 -4.91
CA PHE A 71 -7.81 2.16 -4.07
C PHE A 71 -7.61 3.54 -4.72
N GLU A 72 -8.15 3.79 -5.92
CA GLU A 72 -8.12 5.12 -6.54
C GLU A 72 -8.72 6.22 -5.64
N PRO A 73 -9.88 6.01 -4.96
CA PRO A 73 -10.40 7.04 -4.05
C PRO A 73 -9.47 7.33 -2.87
N HIS A 74 -8.83 6.30 -2.31
CA HIS A 74 -7.84 6.47 -1.24
C HIS A 74 -6.60 7.22 -1.75
N ALA A 75 -6.10 6.88 -2.94
CA ALA A 75 -4.98 7.57 -3.55
C ALA A 75 -5.28 9.06 -3.77
N LYS A 76 -6.47 9.40 -4.28
CA LYS A 76 -6.90 10.79 -4.44
C LYS A 76 -6.90 11.57 -3.12
N TYR A 77 -7.34 10.96 -2.04
CA TYR A 77 -7.29 11.60 -0.72
C TYR A 77 -5.84 11.83 -0.25
N PHE A 78 -5.01 10.78 -0.23
CA PHE A 78 -3.66 10.89 0.32
C PHE A 78 -2.71 11.74 -0.54
N THR A 79 -2.95 11.87 -1.85
CA THR A 79 -2.21 12.84 -2.68
C THR A 79 -2.51 14.28 -2.27
N GLN A 80 -3.76 14.60 -1.95
CA GLN A 80 -4.13 15.92 -1.42
C GLN A 80 -3.54 16.17 -0.03
N ARG A 81 -3.27 15.10 0.72
CA ARG A 81 -2.54 15.15 2.00
C ARG A 81 -1.02 15.30 1.83
N GLY A 82 -0.52 15.27 0.61
CA GLY A 82 0.89 15.49 0.30
C GLY A 82 1.74 14.21 0.28
N MET A 83 1.11 13.03 0.14
CA MET A 83 1.80 11.76 -0.09
C MET A 83 1.89 11.45 -1.58
N ILE A 84 2.94 10.75 -1.98
CA ILE A 84 2.94 10.01 -3.24
C ILE A 84 2.10 8.75 -3.02
N CYS A 85 1.13 8.49 -3.89
CA CYS A 85 0.32 7.28 -3.83
C CYS A 85 0.67 6.36 -4.98
N VAL A 86 0.80 5.07 -4.70
CA VAL A 86 1.16 4.06 -5.71
C VAL A 86 0.13 2.94 -5.67
N LEU A 87 -0.52 2.69 -6.79
CA LEU A 87 -1.44 1.57 -6.97
C LEU A 87 -0.71 0.47 -7.73
N VAL A 88 -0.50 -0.68 -7.08
CA VAL A 88 0.31 -1.78 -7.64
C VAL A 88 -0.59 -2.85 -8.23
N ASP A 89 -0.43 -3.10 -9.53
CA ASP A 89 -0.95 -4.32 -10.15
C ASP A 89 0.01 -5.49 -9.84
N TYR A 90 -0.54 -6.62 -9.48
CA TYR A 90 0.21 -7.83 -9.18
C TYR A 90 -0.46 -9.05 -9.82
N ARG A 91 0.28 -10.15 -9.98
CA ARG A 91 -0.26 -11.38 -10.58
C ARG A 91 -1.37 -11.99 -9.73
N VAL A 92 -2.44 -12.38 -10.40
CA VAL A 92 -3.60 -13.07 -9.82
C VAL A 92 -3.97 -14.29 -10.65
N LYS A 93 -4.68 -15.24 -10.05
CA LYS A 93 -5.01 -16.52 -10.68
C LYS A 93 -5.75 -16.37 -12.00
N GLU A 94 -6.78 -15.52 -12.07
CA GLU A 94 -7.61 -15.37 -13.27
C GLU A 94 -6.86 -14.81 -14.47
N ARG A 95 -5.88 -13.94 -14.25
CA ARG A 95 -5.14 -13.28 -15.33
C ARG A 95 -3.87 -14.00 -15.73
N GLN A 96 -3.12 -14.55 -14.76
CA GLN A 96 -1.81 -15.16 -14.99
C GLN A 96 -1.71 -16.61 -14.51
N GLN A 97 -2.81 -17.20 -14.03
CA GLN A 97 -2.86 -18.58 -13.51
C GLN A 97 -1.83 -18.86 -12.40
N THR A 98 -1.54 -17.86 -11.62
CA THR A 98 -0.56 -17.90 -10.53
C THR A 98 -1.21 -18.21 -9.19
N THR A 99 -0.37 -18.47 -8.19
CA THR A 99 -0.75 -18.73 -6.80
C THR A 99 -0.53 -17.47 -5.93
N PRO A 100 -0.99 -17.46 -4.68
CA PRO A 100 -0.71 -16.35 -3.76
C PRO A 100 0.79 -16.05 -3.54
N PHE A 101 1.65 -17.04 -3.73
CA PHE A 101 3.09 -16.88 -3.57
C PHE A 101 3.69 -15.92 -4.61
N GLU A 102 3.24 -15.99 -5.87
CA GLU A 102 3.66 -15.07 -6.93
C GLU A 102 3.16 -13.65 -6.66
N SER A 103 1.93 -13.52 -6.14
CA SER A 103 1.40 -12.20 -5.73
C SER A 103 2.29 -11.54 -4.66
N LEU A 104 2.77 -12.32 -3.68
CA LEU A 104 3.69 -11.80 -2.65
C LEU A 104 5.06 -11.40 -3.23
N LYS A 105 5.61 -12.19 -4.15
CA LYS A 105 6.85 -11.83 -4.86
C LYS A 105 6.70 -10.48 -5.56
N ASP A 106 5.56 -10.24 -6.22
CA ASP A 106 5.29 -8.99 -6.92
C ASP A 106 5.17 -7.80 -5.96
N ALA A 107 4.49 -7.98 -4.84
CA ALA A 107 4.38 -6.95 -3.81
C ALA A 107 5.76 -6.57 -3.25
N LYS A 108 6.63 -7.53 -2.97
CA LYS A 108 8.01 -7.27 -2.51
C LYS A 108 8.84 -6.55 -3.55
N THR A 109 8.76 -7.00 -4.81
CA THR A 109 9.46 -6.33 -5.94
C THR A 109 9.02 -4.87 -6.05
N SER A 110 7.72 -4.57 -5.89
CA SER A 110 7.21 -3.20 -6.02
C SER A 110 7.80 -2.23 -4.99
N ILE A 111 7.98 -2.66 -3.74
CA ILE A 111 8.62 -1.84 -2.69
C ILE A 111 10.12 -1.65 -2.99
N ARG A 112 10.82 -2.70 -3.42
CA ARG A 112 12.23 -2.60 -3.84
C ARG A 112 12.41 -1.63 -5.00
N PHE A 113 11.56 -1.75 -6.01
CA PHE A 113 11.56 -0.85 -7.17
C PHE A 113 11.41 0.61 -6.76
N LEU A 114 10.48 0.93 -5.84
CA LEU A 114 10.28 2.29 -5.34
C LEU A 114 11.50 2.80 -4.56
N ARG A 115 12.16 1.96 -3.78
CA ARG A 115 13.40 2.32 -3.07
C ARG A 115 14.56 2.56 -4.03
N GLU A 116 14.72 1.70 -5.02
CA GLU A 116 15.78 1.80 -6.03
C GLU A 116 15.65 3.08 -6.88
N HIS A 117 14.40 3.50 -7.14
CA HIS A 117 14.09 4.69 -7.93
C HIS A 117 13.65 5.89 -7.09
N ALA A 118 13.97 5.89 -5.79
CA ALA A 118 13.50 6.89 -4.85
C ALA A 118 13.87 8.33 -5.23
N ASP A 119 15.06 8.54 -5.82
CA ASP A 119 15.49 9.86 -6.28
C ASP A 119 14.65 10.33 -7.47
N LYS A 120 14.40 9.46 -8.44
CA LYS A 120 13.57 9.77 -9.61
C LYS A 120 12.15 10.20 -9.22
N PHE A 121 11.55 9.53 -8.25
CA PHE A 121 10.18 9.79 -7.81
C PHE A 121 10.09 10.70 -6.58
N GLN A 122 11.20 11.21 -6.09
CA GLN A 122 11.28 12.07 -4.89
C GLN A 122 10.67 11.38 -3.63
N ILE A 123 10.89 10.09 -3.46
CA ILE A 123 10.39 9.28 -2.35
C ILE A 123 11.31 9.43 -1.13
N ASP A 124 10.73 9.68 0.05
CA ASP A 124 11.38 9.51 1.34
C ASP A 124 11.36 8.02 1.71
N THR A 125 12.49 7.34 1.53
CA THR A 125 12.61 5.90 1.80
C THR A 125 12.48 5.53 3.28
N SER A 126 12.51 6.50 4.19
CA SER A 126 12.22 6.31 5.61
C SER A 126 10.71 6.36 5.93
N LYS A 127 9.86 6.68 4.94
CA LYS A 127 8.42 6.86 5.08
C LYS A 127 7.62 6.13 4.00
N ILE A 128 7.91 4.87 3.78
CA ILE A 128 7.16 4.00 2.87
C ILE A 128 6.09 3.28 3.67
N VAL A 129 4.83 3.48 3.31
CA VAL A 129 3.66 2.80 3.90
C VAL A 129 3.17 1.74 2.93
N ALA A 130 2.99 0.50 3.37
CA ALA A 130 2.27 -0.50 2.62
C ALA A 130 0.82 -0.59 3.11
N ALA A 131 -0.12 -0.54 2.19
CA ALA A 131 -1.54 -0.56 2.47
C ALA A 131 -2.27 -1.56 1.58
N GLY A 132 -3.39 -2.09 2.03
CA GLY A 132 -4.19 -2.98 1.19
C GLY A 132 -5.40 -3.55 1.89
N GLY A 133 -6.32 -4.12 1.09
CA GLY A 133 -7.57 -4.73 1.56
C GLY A 133 -7.59 -6.23 1.37
N SER A 134 -8.09 -6.99 2.36
CA SER A 134 -8.28 -8.44 2.24
C SER A 134 -6.97 -9.16 1.85
N ALA A 135 -6.93 -9.84 0.72
CA ALA A 135 -5.70 -10.42 0.16
C ALA A 135 -4.60 -9.37 -0.09
N GLY A 136 -4.96 -8.15 -0.50
CA GLY A 136 -4.01 -7.03 -0.61
C GLY A 136 -3.48 -6.57 0.75
N GLY A 137 -4.31 -6.62 1.78
CA GLY A 137 -3.89 -6.41 3.17
C GLY A 137 -2.89 -7.48 3.65
N HIS A 138 -3.09 -8.74 3.23
CA HIS A 138 -2.09 -9.78 3.41
C HIS A 138 -0.77 -9.41 2.74
N LEU A 139 -0.80 -9.04 1.45
CA LEU A 139 0.42 -8.68 0.71
C LEU A 139 1.16 -7.54 1.39
N ALA A 140 0.43 -6.49 1.81
CA ALA A 140 1.02 -5.37 2.55
C ALA A 140 1.71 -5.84 3.85
N ALA A 141 1.04 -6.62 4.68
CA ALA A 141 1.62 -7.16 5.92
C ALA A 141 2.80 -8.11 5.64
N ALA A 142 2.65 -8.96 4.61
CA ALA A 142 3.64 -9.96 4.25
C ALA A 142 4.96 -9.36 3.71
N THR A 143 4.93 -8.17 3.09
CA THR A 143 6.17 -7.47 2.70
C THR A 143 7.06 -7.16 3.90
N ALA A 144 6.46 -6.94 5.08
CA ALA A 144 7.16 -6.65 6.33
C ALA A 144 7.53 -7.92 7.12
N LEU A 145 6.62 -8.89 7.16
CA LEU A 145 6.64 -9.97 8.13
C LEU A 145 7.25 -11.26 7.59
N ILE A 146 7.26 -11.47 6.27
CA ILE A 146 7.70 -12.71 5.64
C ILE A 146 9.02 -12.50 4.92
N ASP A 147 10.04 -13.26 5.30
CA ASP A 147 11.37 -13.17 4.69
C ASP A 147 11.46 -13.93 3.37
N ASP A 148 10.77 -15.05 3.26
CA ASP A 148 10.70 -15.91 2.07
C ASP A 148 9.90 -15.29 0.90
N TYR A 149 9.76 -16.02 -0.20
CA TYR A 149 9.00 -15.63 -1.39
C TYR A 149 9.50 -14.33 -2.02
N ASN A 150 10.78 -14.26 -2.29
CA ASN A 150 11.37 -13.21 -3.09
C ASN A 150 11.45 -13.64 -4.56
N GLU A 151 11.32 -12.70 -5.50
CA GLU A 151 11.60 -13.01 -6.89
C GLU A 151 13.10 -13.26 -7.09
N TYR A 152 13.43 -14.18 -8.00
CA TYR A 152 14.84 -14.53 -8.25
C TYR A 152 15.65 -13.34 -8.74
N SER A 153 15.03 -12.51 -9.58
CA SER A 153 15.65 -11.32 -10.18
C SER A 153 15.75 -10.11 -9.24
N ASP A 154 15.12 -10.17 -8.05
CA ASP A 154 15.14 -9.05 -7.11
C ASP A 154 16.54 -8.82 -6.51
N ASN A 155 16.96 -7.57 -6.48
CA ASN A 155 18.12 -7.16 -5.69
C ASN A 155 17.77 -7.20 -4.19
N LYS A 156 18.15 -8.29 -3.53
CA LYS A 156 17.85 -8.54 -2.10
C LYS A 156 18.61 -7.62 -1.14
N SER A 157 19.62 -6.86 -1.61
CA SER A 157 20.28 -5.83 -0.79
C SER A 157 19.36 -4.62 -0.56
N ILE A 158 18.32 -4.45 -1.40
CA ILE A 158 17.29 -3.45 -1.23
C ILE A 158 16.15 -4.05 -0.41
N SER A 159 15.82 -3.41 0.73
CA SER A 159 14.75 -3.88 1.62
C SER A 159 13.38 -3.77 0.96
N CYS A 160 12.54 -4.82 1.10
CA CYS A 160 11.11 -4.78 0.78
C CYS A 160 10.24 -4.42 1.99
N ILE A 161 10.83 -4.20 3.17
CA ILE A 161 10.12 -3.89 4.41
C ILE A 161 9.65 -2.44 4.38
N PRO A 162 8.33 -2.15 4.47
CA PRO A 162 7.82 -0.79 4.59
C PRO A 162 8.10 -0.23 6.00
N ASN A 163 7.86 1.08 6.17
CA ASN A 163 8.07 1.75 7.45
C ASN A 163 6.79 1.83 8.30
N ALA A 164 5.61 1.59 7.71
CA ALA A 164 4.32 1.46 8.39
C ALA A 164 3.34 0.62 7.56
N LEU A 165 2.28 0.12 8.20
CA LEU A 165 1.25 -0.71 7.59
C LEU A 165 -0.14 -0.10 7.82
N VAL A 166 -0.99 -0.04 6.76
CA VAL A 166 -2.41 0.36 6.81
C VAL A 166 -3.25 -0.76 6.22
N LEU A 167 -3.94 -1.52 7.06
CA LEU A 167 -4.50 -2.82 6.73
C LEU A 167 -6.03 -2.82 6.84
N TYR A 168 -6.73 -2.97 5.73
CA TYR A 168 -8.20 -3.01 5.67
C TYR A 168 -8.68 -4.46 5.60
N ASN A 169 -9.40 -4.92 6.64
CA ASN A 169 -9.84 -6.33 6.82
C ASN A 169 -8.83 -7.35 6.25
N PRO A 170 -7.56 -7.30 6.71
CA PRO A 170 -6.47 -8.06 6.10
C PRO A 170 -6.61 -9.55 6.36
N VAL A 171 -6.23 -10.36 5.38
CA VAL A 171 -5.93 -11.78 5.64
C VAL A 171 -4.59 -11.85 6.36
N ILE A 172 -4.61 -12.16 7.64
CA ILE A 172 -3.40 -12.24 8.48
C ILE A 172 -3.09 -13.64 8.98
N ASP A 173 -4.06 -14.56 8.87
CA ASP A 173 -3.89 -15.97 9.18
C ASP A 173 -4.33 -16.84 7.99
N ASN A 174 -3.44 -17.72 7.55
CA ASN A 174 -3.67 -18.68 6.48
C ASN A 174 -3.58 -20.13 7.01
N GLY A 175 -3.53 -20.31 8.33
CA GLY A 175 -3.49 -21.64 8.96
C GLY A 175 -4.77 -22.44 8.81
N PRO A 176 -4.82 -23.65 9.36
CA PRO A 176 -6.05 -24.45 9.37
C PRO A 176 -7.23 -23.67 9.98
N GLY A 177 -8.29 -23.49 9.19
CA GLY A 177 -9.44 -22.64 9.55
C GLY A 177 -9.28 -21.15 9.17
N GLY A 178 -8.09 -20.69 8.80
CA GLY A 178 -7.85 -19.35 8.27
C GLY A 178 -8.18 -19.20 6.79
N TYR A 179 -8.36 -17.97 6.36
CA TYR A 179 -8.70 -17.68 4.96
C TYR A 179 -7.59 -18.12 4.00
N GLY A 180 -7.97 -18.89 2.98
CA GLY A 180 -7.08 -19.31 1.91
C GLY A 180 -6.17 -20.49 2.25
N TYR A 181 -6.38 -21.20 3.38
CA TYR A 181 -5.63 -22.42 3.69
C TYR A 181 -5.62 -23.42 2.54
N ASN A 182 -6.76 -23.58 1.85
CA ASN A 182 -6.89 -24.44 0.67
C ASN A 182 -6.00 -24.04 -0.53
N LYS A 183 -5.46 -22.83 -0.54
CA LYS A 183 -4.56 -22.30 -1.58
C LYS A 183 -3.08 -22.36 -1.16
N ILE A 184 -2.83 -22.32 0.14
CA ILE A 184 -1.50 -22.20 0.74
C ILE A 184 -1.03 -23.57 1.27
N GLY A 185 -1.94 -24.39 1.82
CA GLY A 185 -1.61 -25.70 2.40
C GLY A 185 -0.63 -25.57 3.56
N ASP A 186 0.26 -26.54 3.70
CA ASP A 186 1.23 -26.64 4.79
C ASP A 186 2.28 -25.53 4.82
N ALA A 187 2.40 -24.76 3.73
CA ALA A 187 3.27 -23.58 3.68
C ALA A 187 2.75 -22.40 4.52
N TYR A 188 1.57 -22.52 5.16
CA TYR A 188 0.96 -21.42 5.91
C TYR A 188 1.86 -20.82 6.99
N LYS A 189 2.70 -21.62 7.64
CA LYS A 189 3.63 -21.13 8.68
C LYS A 189 4.64 -20.10 8.13
N GLN A 190 5.09 -20.29 6.91
CA GLN A 190 6.02 -19.38 6.22
C GLN A 190 5.30 -18.27 5.44
N PHE A 191 3.97 -18.38 5.23
CA PHE A 191 3.21 -17.44 4.39
C PHE A 191 2.22 -16.58 5.17
N SER A 192 1.80 -16.98 6.36
CA SER A 192 0.83 -16.26 7.19
C SER A 192 1.50 -15.14 7.97
N PRO A 193 1.10 -13.88 7.82
CA PRO A 193 1.65 -12.77 8.59
C PRO A 193 1.65 -13.02 10.10
N LEU A 194 0.58 -13.56 10.65
CA LEU A 194 0.43 -13.85 12.08
C LEU A 194 1.54 -14.77 12.63
N HIS A 195 1.99 -15.74 11.83
CA HIS A 195 3.02 -16.71 12.24
C HIS A 195 4.45 -16.15 12.16
N ASN A 196 4.63 -14.97 11.57
CA ASN A 196 5.93 -14.38 11.28
C ASN A 196 6.15 -13.03 12.00
N ILE A 197 5.36 -12.75 13.03
CA ILE A 197 5.54 -11.54 13.86
C ILE A 197 6.81 -11.70 14.70
N ARG A 198 7.67 -10.67 14.66
CA ARG A 198 8.92 -10.62 15.42
C ARG A 198 9.24 -9.18 15.88
N GLU A 199 10.24 -9.02 16.72
CA GLU A 199 10.69 -7.70 17.15
C GLU A 199 11.15 -6.83 15.97
N GLY A 200 10.90 -5.52 16.04
CA GLY A 200 11.27 -4.56 15.00
C GLY A 200 10.27 -4.46 13.83
N MET A 201 9.09 -5.07 13.96
CA MET A 201 8.06 -4.93 12.93
C MET A 201 7.54 -3.49 12.83
N PRO A 202 7.19 -3.02 11.61
CA PRO A 202 6.66 -1.68 11.40
C PRO A 202 5.36 -1.45 12.19
N PRO A 203 5.10 -0.21 12.66
CA PRO A 203 3.81 0.13 13.24
C PRO A 203 2.68 -0.13 12.25
N ALA A 204 1.56 -0.64 12.76
CA ALA A 204 0.42 -1.04 11.96
C ALA A 204 -0.90 -0.47 12.49
N ILE A 205 -1.82 -0.13 11.58
CA ILE A 205 -3.23 0.04 11.88
C ILE A 205 -4.06 -0.99 11.11
N ILE A 206 -5.00 -1.62 11.79
CA ILE A 206 -5.91 -2.63 11.22
C ILE A 206 -7.34 -2.14 11.38
N PHE A 207 -8.10 -2.13 10.29
CA PHE A 207 -9.53 -1.89 10.26
C PHE A 207 -10.27 -3.21 10.02
N LEU A 208 -11.21 -3.56 10.90
CA LEU A 208 -11.98 -4.80 10.77
C LEU A 208 -13.43 -4.57 11.18
N GLY A 209 -14.36 -5.09 10.40
CA GLY A 209 -15.78 -5.13 10.73
C GLY A 209 -16.09 -6.25 11.71
N THR A 210 -16.97 -5.99 12.71
CA THR A 210 -17.34 -7.02 13.69
C THR A 210 -18.19 -8.15 13.12
N ASN A 211 -18.82 -7.96 11.95
CA ASN A 211 -19.56 -8.97 11.20
C ASN A 211 -18.78 -9.53 10.00
N ASP A 212 -17.45 -9.41 10.00
CA ASP A 212 -16.64 -10.00 8.93
C ASP A 212 -16.71 -11.53 9.01
N GLN A 213 -17.24 -12.15 7.95
CA GLN A 213 -17.41 -13.61 7.87
C GLN A 213 -16.17 -14.33 7.35
N LEU A 214 -15.17 -13.58 6.87
CA LEU A 214 -13.93 -14.16 6.31
C LEU A 214 -12.76 -14.06 7.28
N ILE A 215 -12.70 -12.98 8.05
CA ILE A 215 -11.61 -12.71 8.99
C ILE A 215 -12.20 -12.54 10.38
N PRO A 216 -12.03 -13.55 11.27
CA PRO A 216 -12.55 -13.47 12.63
C PRO A 216 -11.93 -12.32 13.43
N VAL A 217 -12.75 -11.63 14.21
CA VAL A 217 -12.28 -10.53 15.08
C VAL A 217 -11.20 -10.99 16.04
N GLU A 218 -11.32 -12.21 16.54
CA GLU A 218 -10.36 -12.79 17.49
C GLU A 218 -8.97 -12.97 16.87
N THR A 219 -8.90 -13.26 15.56
CA THR A 219 -7.62 -13.31 14.83
C THR A 219 -6.93 -11.95 14.82
N ALA A 220 -7.68 -10.86 14.58
CA ALA A 220 -7.12 -9.51 14.58
C ALA A 220 -6.71 -9.06 16.00
N LYS A 221 -7.49 -9.37 17.02
CA LYS A 221 -7.13 -9.12 18.43
C LYS A 221 -5.87 -9.89 18.83
N TYR A 222 -5.75 -11.16 18.40
CA TYR A 222 -4.57 -11.95 18.68
C TYR A 222 -3.33 -11.39 17.96
N PHE A 223 -3.46 -11.00 16.69
CA PHE A 223 -2.39 -10.31 15.96
C PHE A 223 -1.91 -9.07 16.70
N GLN A 224 -2.83 -8.19 17.11
CA GLN A 224 -2.51 -7.00 17.90
C GLN A 224 -1.73 -7.36 19.17
N LYS A 225 -2.23 -8.32 19.95
CA LYS A 225 -1.59 -8.78 21.19
C LYS A 225 -0.17 -9.31 20.97
N VAL A 226 0.07 -10.03 19.86
CA VAL A 226 1.41 -10.55 19.54
C VAL A 226 2.33 -9.41 19.12
N MET A 227 1.86 -8.46 18.30
CA MET A 227 2.62 -7.25 17.94
C MET A 227 3.05 -6.46 19.18
N GLU A 228 2.15 -6.24 20.13
CA GLU A 228 2.45 -5.56 21.42
C GLU A 228 3.50 -6.32 22.24
N LYS A 229 3.44 -7.66 22.27
CA LYS A 229 4.42 -8.50 22.96
C LYS A 229 5.83 -8.32 22.41
N VAL A 230 5.98 -8.13 21.10
CA VAL A 230 7.27 -7.88 20.46
C VAL A 230 7.59 -6.37 20.40
N LYS A 231 6.90 -5.55 21.19
CA LYS A 231 7.09 -4.10 21.31
C LYS A 231 6.89 -3.34 20.01
N SER A 232 6.08 -3.87 19.11
CA SER A 232 5.67 -3.19 17.86
C SER A 232 4.27 -2.61 18.03
N GLN A 233 4.09 -1.36 17.62
CA GLN A 233 2.79 -0.68 17.70
C GLN A 233 1.79 -1.32 16.76
N CYS A 234 0.59 -1.68 17.28
CA CYS A 234 -0.53 -2.13 16.46
C CYS A 234 -1.84 -1.52 16.96
N VAL A 235 -2.48 -0.71 16.15
CA VAL A 235 -3.79 -0.11 16.43
C VAL A 235 -4.85 -0.95 15.75
N LEU A 236 -5.79 -1.51 16.51
CA LEU A 236 -6.95 -2.22 15.97
C LEU A 236 -8.20 -1.34 16.09
N LYS A 237 -8.82 -1.05 14.94
CA LYS A 237 -10.09 -0.32 14.83
C LYS A 237 -11.20 -1.28 14.43
N LEU A 238 -12.07 -1.60 15.38
CA LEU A 238 -13.26 -2.43 15.12
C LEU A 238 -14.44 -1.53 14.72
N HIS A 239 -15.11 -1.90 13.64
CA HIS A 239 -16.28 -1.19 13.12
C HIS A 239 -17.51 -2.07 13.31
N GLU A 240 -18.36 -1.66 14.26
CA GLU A 240 -19.52 -2.43 14.70
C GLU A 240 -20.50 -2.68 13.56
N GLY A 241 -20.97 -3.94 13.43
CA GLY A 241 -21.94 -4.37 12.44
C GLY A 241 -21.42 -4.44 10.99
N GLN A 242 -20.16 -4.04 10.74
CA GLN A 242 -19.63 -4.02 9.37
C GLN A 242 -19.10 -5.40 8.96
N GLY A 243 -19.35 -5.75 7.68
CA GLY A 243 -18.87 -6.98 7.05
C GLY A 243 -17.56 -6.77 6.27
N HIS A 244 -17.13 -7.82 5.58
CA HIS A 244 -15.92 -7.78 4.75
C HIS A 244 -16.02 -6.74 3.62
N GLY A 245 -15.00 -5.91 3.43
CA GLY A 245 -14.96 -4.88 2.38
C GLY A 245 -15.70 -3.59 2.71
N PHE A 246 -16.08 -3.37 3.96
CA PHE A 246 -16.81 -2.18 4.40
C PHE A 246 -16.09 -0.85 4.13
N PHE A 247 -14.77 -0.86 4.03
CA PHE A 247 -13.89 0.29 3.77
C PHE A 247 -13.94 0.79 2.32
N ASN A 248 -14.53 0.01 1.39
CA ASN A 248 -14.57 0.39 -0.02
C ASN A 248 -15.43 1.65 -0.24
N TYR A 249 -15.08 2.45 -1.24
CA TYR A 249 -15.73 3.73 -1.57
C TYR A 249 -17.26 3.62 -1.73
N LYS A 250 -17.79 2.48 -2.19
CA LYS A 250 -19.25 2.25 -2.30
C LYS A 250 -19.97 2.34 -0.96
N ASN A 251 -19.29 2.08 0.17
CA ASN A 251 -19.80 2.31 1.52
C ASN A 251 -19.18 3.62 2.03
N PHE A 252 -19.66 4.74 1.49
CA PHE A 252 -19.00 6.03 1.57
C PHE A 252 -18.77 6.53 3.00
N GLU A 253 -19.69 6.26 3.91
CA GLU A 253 -19.55 6.64 5.32
C GLU A 253 -18.33 5.98 5.96
N TYR A 254 -18.22 4.66 5.83
CA TYR A 254 -17.12 3.90 6.42
C TYR A 254 -15.81 4.06 5.65
N TYR A 255 -15.89 4.29 4.33
CA TYR A 255 -14.73 4.72 3.55
C TYR A 255 -14.12 5.99 4.16
N LYS A 256 -14.92 7.05 4.36
CA LYS A 256 -14.46 8.30 4.98
C LYS A 256 -13.88 8.06 6.36
N LYS A 257 -14.58 7.29 7.19
CA LYS A 257 -14.16 7.00 8.57
C LYS A 257 -12.80 6.32 8.59
N THR A 258 -12.61 5.25 7.81
CA THR A 258 -11.34 4.51 7.77
C THR A 258 -10.20 5.31 7.14
N VAL A 259 -10.48 6.16 6.16
CA VAL A 259 -9.49 7.08 5.57
C VAL A 259 -9.01 8.10 6.60
N PHE A 260 -9.93 8.71 7.38
CA PHE A 260 -9.55 9.67 8.42
C PHE A 260 -8.77 9.01 9.57
N GLU A 261 -9.18 7.84 10.02
CA GLU A 261 -8.46 7.08 11.05
C GLU A 261 -7.05 6.66 10.57
N ALA A 262 -6.90 6.33 9.28
CA ALA A 262 -5.58 6.07 8.68
C ALA A 262 -4.72 7.34 8.61
N ASP A 263 -5.32 8.47 8.26
CA ASP A 263 -4.64 9.78 8.25
C ASP A 263 -4.15 10.15 9.65
N GLU A 264 -4.98 10.03 10.69
CA GLU A 264 -4.61 10.29 12.09
C GLU A 264 -3.45 9.38 12.55
N PHE A 265 -3.50 8.10 12.16
CA PHE A 265 -2.40 7.17 12.44
C PHE A 265 -1.10 7.63 11.76
N LEU A 266 -1.14 8.00 10.49
CA LEU A 266 0.03 8.50 9.75
C LEU A 266 0.53 9.85 10.28
N GLN A 267 -0.36 10.70 10.80
CA GLN A 267 0.03 11.92 11.54
C GLN A 267 0.78 11.58 12.83
N SER A 268 0.31 10.58 13.58
CA SER A 268 0.97 10.15 14.82
C SER A 268 2.39 9.64 14.60
N LEU A 269 2.67 9.11 13.40
CA LEU A 269 4.00 8.67 12.97
C LEU A 269 4.86 9.81 12.37
N GLY A 270 4.31 11.03 12.23
CA GLY A 270 5.00 12.16 11.61
C GLY A 270 5.14 12.04 10.09
N TYR A 271 4.30 11.24 9.43
CA TYR A 271 4.29 11.09 7.97
C TYR A 271 3.41 12.14 7.31
N LEU A 272 2.37 12.57 8.00
CA LEU A 272 1.45 13.63 7.59
C LEU A 272 1.46 14.78 8.59
N LYS A 273 1.18 16.00 8.11
CA LYS A 273 0.93 17.16 8.96
C LYS A 273 -0.52 17.14 9.44
N LYS A 274 -0.80 17.76 10.59
CA LYS A 274 -2.17 17.91 11.11
C LYS A 274 -3.09 18.70 10.18
N LEU A 275 -2.55 19.65 9.43
CA LEU A 275 -3.27 20.52 8.49
C LEU A 275 -2.58 20.49 7.12
N PRO A 276 -3.29 20.78 6.01
CA PRO A 276 -4.72 21.11 5.94
C PRO A 276 -5.61 19.87 6.07
N ILE A 277 -6.85 20.08 6.56
CA ILE A 277 -7.91 19.06 6.49
C ILE A 277 -8.39 19.02 5.04
N VAL A 278 -8.48 17.82 4.48
CA VAL A 278 -8.99 17.57 3.14
C VAL A 278 -10.42 17.06 3.25
N GLU A 279 -11.36 17.76 2.59
CA GLU A 279 -12.74 17.31 2.51
C GLU A 279 -12.85 16.16 1.52
N ILE A 280 -13.46 15.06 1.94
CA ILE A 280 -13.76 13.91 1.07
C ILE A 280 -15.13 14.17 0.42
N LYS A 281 -15.10 14.35 -0.89
CA LYS A 281 -16.30 14.55 -1.74
C LYS A 281 -16.69 13.29 -2.46
#